data_d2628abc1110eb6b1304cf6a51b07702
#
_entry.id   d2628abc1110eb6b1304cf6a51b07702
#
_cell.length_a   1.000
_cell.length_b   1.000
_cell.length_c   1.000
_cell.angle_alpha   90.00
_cell.angle_beta   90.00
_cell.angle_gamma   90.00
#
_symmetry.space_group_name_H-M   'P 1'
#
loop_
_entity.id
_entity.type
_entity.pdbx_description
1 polymer ?
#
loop_
_entity_poly.entity_id
_entity_poly.type
_entity_poly.pdbx_seq_one_letter_code
_entity_poly.pdbx_strand_id
1 'polypeptide(L)'
;VSGEITGGTFIHRLAGDMTITVSLLTALSFECCIQCGLIRSNTYYIQLLRPCTVPALITDNDYNILLSSDCAEKIDREIMQTAKSSPVMLSNGKRLSSAKIKGGYVLWLDDLSELIEINDKLAEAKDDLKDDYDLICEEYDLRNREAHILERDRIYDRISRETSGQIAVLNSLTDSFEMSEDEDERRKLLGKMVVIGAYLKRRNNLIFISERSSMISEKELYLAFLELTDNLELYGVTCGLNIRLNKPVPAVTVMEIFDTFEKMIELSLDNLSAVNISVTLNDGIFTMKVTAESGTDLAVMNGDFVTAVCDDDGEWQIVYRREAKRCKA
;
A
#
# COMPACT_ATOMS: atom_id res chain seq x y z
N VAL A 1 36.14 74.30 -81.67
CA VAL A 1 36.72 72.99 -81.41
C VAL A 1 37.44 72.91 -80.04
N SER A 2 37.95 74.04 -79.45
CA SER A 2 38.70 74.06 -78.19
C SER A 2 37.78 74.02 -76.92
N GLY A 3 36.47 74.34 -77.02
CA GLY A 3 35.55 74.33 -75.89
C GLY A 3 34.98 72.99 -75.47
N GLU A 4 34.87 72.00 -76.38
CA GLU A 4 34.39 70.67 -76.14
C GLU A 4 35.44 69.75 -75.46
N ILE A 5 36.72 69.96 -75.77
CA ILE A 5 37.79 69.18 -75.16
C ILE A 5 37.99 69.54 -73.69
N THR A 6 37.80 70.81 -73.35
CA THR A 6 37.87 71.25 -71.93
C THR A 6 36.70 70.81 -71.08
N GLY A 7 35.46 70.68 -71.65
CA GLY A 7 34.32 70.18 -70.97
C GLY A 7 34.39 68.67 -70.60
N GLY A 8 34.92 67.84 -71.56
CA GLY A 8 35.09 66.41 -71.32
C GLY A 8 36.11 66.09 -70.22
N THR A 9 37.22 66.79 -70.19
CA THR A 9 38.27 66.63 -69.17
C THR A 9 37.82 67.07 -67.78
N PHE A 10 36.98 68.10 -67.71
CA PHE A 10 36.40 68.60 -66.47
C PHE A 10 35.38 67.59 -65.86
N ILE A 11 34.55 67.01 -66.72
CA ILE A 11 33.54 65.97 -66.27
C ILE A 11 34.26 64.70 -65.79
N HIS A 12 35.35 64.30 -66.50
CA HIS A 12 36.14 63.14 -66.07
C HIS A 12 36.86 63.35 -64.72
N ARG A 13 37.37 64.57 -64.49
CA ARG A 13 38.00 64.94 -63.21
C ARG A 13 36.96 65.03 -62.12
N LEU A 14 35.79 65.60 -62.32
CA LEU A 14 34.69 65.69 -61.37
C LEU A 14 34.16 64.29 -61.02
N ALA A 15 34.00 63.42 -61.99
CA ALA A 15 33.61 62.03 -61.80
C ALA A 15 34.65 61.23 -60.98
N GLY A 16 35.94 61.47 -61.25
CA GLY A 16 37.02 60.86 -60.46
C GLY A 16 37.03 61.31 -58.98
N ASP A 17 36.91 62.66 -58.80
CA ASP A 17 36.84 63.20 -57.43
C ASP A 17 35.61 62.71 -56.65
N MET A 18 34.45 62.61 -57.31
CA MET A 18 33.21 62.03 -56.68
C MET A 18 33.40 60.58 -56.35
N THR A 19 34.04 59.76 -57.21
CA THR A 19 34.25 58.34 -56.85
C THR A 19 35.23 58.16 -55.72
N ILE A 20 36.25 58.95 -55.60
CA ILE A 20 37.21 58.92 -54.49
C ILE A 20 36.52 59.37 -53.18
N THR A 21 35.75 60.45 -53.23
CA THR A 21 35.06 60.96 -52.06
C THR A 21 33.99 59.98 -51.54
N VAL A 22 33.20 59.34 -52.41
CA VAL A 22 32.25 58.33 -52.07
C VAL A 22 32.96 57.09 -51.49
N SER A 23 34.05 56.65 -52.05
CA SER A 23 34.86 55.53 -51.58
C SER A 23 35.41 55.79 -50.16
N LEU A 24 35.97 57.04 -49.97
CA LEU A 24 36.47 57.45 -48.67
C LEU A 24 35.32 57.52 -47.58
N LEU A 25 34.18 58.08 -47.94
CA LEU A 25 33.02 58.16 -47.04
C LEU A 25 32.49 56.78 -46.68
N THR A 26 32.42 55.84 -47.63
CA THR A 26 32.02 54.47 -47.35
C THR A 26 33.01 53.74 -46.43
N ALA A 27 34.35 53.91 -46.71
CA ALA A 27 35.38 53.35 -45.84
C ALA A 27 35.34 53.90 -44.43
N LEU A 28 35.15 55.22 -44.24
CA LEU A 28 34.98 55.86 -42.95
C LEU A 28 33.72 55.42 -42.26
N SER A 29 32.64 55.22 -43.00
CA SER A 29 31.36 54.71 -42.46
C SER A 29 31.48 53.28 -41.90
N PHE A 30 32.19 52.41 -42.67
CA PHE A 30 32.49 51.05 -42.19
C PHE A 30 33.37 51.06 -40.94
N GLU A 31 34.43 51.88 -40.95
CA GLU A 31 35.32 52.02 -39.78
C GLU A 31 34.56 52.56 -38.57
N CYS A 32 33.68 53.53 -38.74
CA CYS A 32 32.84 54.05 -37.69
C CYS A 32 31.90 52.94 -37.14
N CYS A 33 31.31 52.15 -38.05
CA CYS A 33 30.45 51.01 -37.63
C CYS A 33 31.23 49.91 -36.83
N ILE A 34 32.51 49.71 -37.21
CA ILE A 34 33.40 48.81 -36.46
C ILE A 34 33.70 49.37 -35.06
N GLN A 35 34.05 50.66 -34.98
CA GLN A 35 34.44 51.36 -33.77
C GLN A 35 33.23 51.47 -32.80
N CYS A 36 32.03 51.67 -33.32
CA CYS A 36 30.78 51.72 -32.54
C CYS A 36 30.25 50.30 -32.17
N GLY A 37 30.93 49.22 -32.59
CA GLY A 37 30.53 47.85 -32.27
C GLY A 37 29.32 47.33 -33.05
N LEU A 38 28.83 48.07 -34.06
CA LEU A 38 27.74 47.62 -34.95
C LEU A 38 28.17 46.48 -35.87
N ILE A 39 29.44 46.48 -36.25
CA ILE A 39 30.08 45.39 -37.02
C ILE A 39 31.07 44.70 -36.08
N ARG A 40 30.85 43.41 -35.79
CA ARG A 40 31.78 42.61 -34.97
C ARG A 40 33.10 42.45 -35.70
N SER A 41 34.14 43.10 -35.19
CA SER A 41 35.49 42.94 -35.70
C SER A 41 36.35 42.11 -34.77
N ASN A 42 37.29 41.37 -35.31
CA ASN A 42 38.23 40.56 -34.53
C ASN A 42 39.43 41.39 -33.97
N THR A 43 39.36 42.70 -34.04
CA THR A 43 40.50 43.57 -33.70
C THR A 43 40.78 43.64 -32.17
N TYR A 44 39.74 43.46 -31.38
CA TYR A 44 39.81 43.60 -29.91
C TYR A 44 39.67 42.29 -29.14
N TYR A 45 39.69 41.11 -29.81
CA TYR A 45 39.51 39.82 -29.15
C TYR A 45 40.57 39.53 -28.05
N ILE A 46 41.78 40.06 -28.18
CA ILE A 46 42.85 39.95 -27.18
C ILE A 46 42.45 40.65 -25.87
N GLN A 47 41.85 41.83 -25.97
CA GLN A 47 41.42 42.63 -24.84
C GLN A 47 40.18 42.04 -24.18
N LEU A 48 39.40 41.27 -24.91
CA LEU A 48 38.21 40.55 -24.35
C LEU A 48 38.59 39.22 -23.69
N LEU A 49 39.57 38.49 -24.24
CA LEU A 49 39.94 37.17 -23.70
C LEU A 49 40.81 37.28 -22.44
N ARG A 50 41.73 38.25 -22.35
CA ARG A 50 42.60 38.39 -21.18
C ARG A 50 41.87 38.56 -19.87
N PRO A 51 40.91 39.48 -19.70
CA PRO A 51 40.18 39.68 -18.45
C PRO A 51 39.03 38.66 -18.26
N CYS A 52 38.92 37.66 -19.15
CA CYS A 52 37.88 36.65 -19.04
C CYS A 52 38.04 35.85 -17.73
N THR A 53 36.95 35.72 -16.97
CA THR A 53 36.95 34.97 -15.73
C THR A 53 36.98 33.46 -15.95
N VAL A 54 36.68 33.00 -17.16
CA VAL A 54 36.79 31.58 -17.53
C VAL A 54 38.22 31.30 -18.00
N PRO A 55 38.92 30.32 -17.36
CA PRO A 55 40.24 29.90 -17.83
C PRO A 55 40.15 29.34 -19.26
N ALA A 56 40.58 30.11 -20.26
CA ALA A 56 40.51 29.74 -21.64
C ALA A 56 41.84 29.95 -22.37
N LEU A 57 42.12 29.06 -23.32
CA LEU A 57 43.32 29.06 -24.16
C LEU A 57 42.90 28.99 -25.64
N ILE A 58 43.56 29.74 -26.47
CA ILE A 58 43.46 29.62 -27.93
C ILE A 58 44.78 29.08 -28.44
N THR A 59 44.73 28.01 -29.22
CA THR A 59 45.91 27.35 -29.76
C THR A 59 45.83 27.27 -31.29
N ASP A 60 46.96 27.08 -31.93
CA ASP A 60 47.03 26.68 -33.32
C ASP A 60 46.67 25.19 -33.51
N ASN A 61 46.80 24.71 -34.77
CA ASN A 61 46.52 23.29 -35.08
C ASN A 61 47.52 22.33 -34.43
N ASP A 62 48.68 22.80 -34.01
CA ASP A 62 49.74 22.05 -33.36
C ASP A 62 49.72 22.20 -31.83
N TYR A 63 48.67 22.81 -31.26
CA TYR A 63 48.49 23.07 -29.83
C TYR A 63 49.52 24.03 -29.22
N ASN A 64 50.20 24.89 -30.03
CA ASN A 64 50.94 25.98 -29.48
C ASN A 64 49.99 27.09 -29.03
N ILE A 65 50.19 27.59 -27.81
CA ILE A 65 49.30 28.59 -27.20
C ILE A 65 49.53 29.93 -27.93
N LEU A 66 48.48 30.43 -28.60
CA LEU A 66 48.50 31.74 -29.24
C LEU A 66 48.03 32.84 -28.30
N LEU A 67 47.04 32.51 -27.46
CA LEU A 67 46.43 33.43 -26.51
C LEU A 67 45.91 32.67 -25.28
N SER A 68 45.99 33.32 -24.11
CA SER A 68 45.47 32.80 -22.88
C SER A 68 44.70 33.87 -22.08
N SER A 69 43.67 33.50 -21.34
CA SER A 69 43.10 34.35 -20.30
C SER A 69 44.07 34.46 -19.11
N ASP A 70 43.94 35.54 -18.33
CA ASP A 70 44.84 35.80 -17.20
C ASP A 70 44.67 34.74 -16.09
N CYS A 71 43.53 34.05 -16.01
CA CYS A 71 43.26 32.94 -15.09
C CYS A 71 43.56 31.54 -15.68
N ALA A 72 44.10 31.46 -16.92
CA ALA A 72 44.39 30.18 -17.54
C ALA A 72 45.61 29.51 -16.90
N GLU A 73 45.43 28.25 -16.47
CA GLU A 73 46.52 27.40 -15.99
C GLU A 73 47.35 26.85 -17.16
N LYS A 74 48.59 26.53 -16.88
CA LYS A 74 49.44 25.86 -17.89
C LYS A 74 49.00 24.40 -18.00
N ILE A 75 48.59 24.00 -19.19
CA ILE A 75 48.11 22.63 -19.47
C ILE A 75 49.14 21.99 -20.42
N ASP A 76 49.49 20.74 -20.12
CA ASP A 76 50.39 19.97 -20.97
C ASP A 76 49.80 19.69 -22.34
N ARG A 77 50.67 19.71 -23.36
CA ARG A 77 50.28 19.51 -24.76
C ARG A 77 49.58 18.19 -25.02
N GLU A 78 49.98 17.11 -24.32
CA GLU A 78 49.37 15.80 -24.42
C GLU A 78 47.92 15.79 -23.95
N ILE A 79 47.63 16.48 -22.86
CA ILE A 79 46.28 16.64 -22.27
C ILE A 79 45.38 17.44 -23.25
N MET A 80 45.93 18.51 -23.85
CA MET A 80 45.20 19.30 -24.85
C MET A 80 44.82 18.46 -26.08
N GLN A 81 45.73 17.57 -26.53
CA GLN A 81 45.44 16.67 -27.66
C GLN A 81 44.35 15.66 -27.34
N THR A 82 44.34 15.12 -26.10
CA THR A 82 43.32 14.17 -25.65
C THR A 82 41.95 14.84 -25.60
N ALA A 83 41.88 16.11 -25.17
CA ALA A 83 40.65 16.89 -25.12
C ALA A 83 40.02 17.19 -26.49
N LYS A 84 40.71 16.88 -27.62
CA LYS A 84 40.18 17.07 -28.97
C LYS A 84 38.93 16.25 -29.27
N SER A 85 38.85 15.03 -28.79
CA SER A 85 37.79 14.07 -29.10
C SER A 85 36.69 14.03 -28.02
N SER A 86 37.04 14.30 -26.78
CA SER A 86 36.10 14.30 -25.63
C SER A 86 36.66 15.19 -24.52
N PRO A 87 35.79 15.81 -23.68
CA PRO A 87 36.23 16.53 -22.51
C PRO A 87 37.04 15.62 -21.57
N VAL A 88 38.14 16.13 -21.02
CA VAL A 88 39.04 15.40 -20.13
C VAL A 88 38.92 15.94 -18.71
N MET A 89 38.68 15.03 -17.74
CA MET A 89 38.73 15.39 -16.32
C MET A 89 40.17 15.43 -15.83
N LEU A 90 40.55 16.52 -15.21
CA LEU A 90 41.84 16.71 -14.56
C LEU A 90 41.78 16.29 -13.09
N SER A 91 42.90 15.91 -12.52
CA SER A 91 43.00 15.43 -11.14
C SER A 91 42.57 16.44 -10.05
N ASN A 92 42.37 17.69 -10.42
CA ASN A 92 41.94 18.78 -9.53
C ASN A 92 40.44 19.09 -9.62
N GLY A 93 39.61 18.18 -10.16
CA GLY A 93 38.16 18.37 -10.28
C GLY A 93 37.76 19.33 -11.44
N LYS A 94 38.71 19.76 -12.24
CA LYS A 94 38.45 20.62 -13.39
C LYS A 94 38.25 19.78 -14.68
N ARG A 95 37.35 20.21 -15.52
CA ARG A 95 37.08 19.58 -16.83
C ARG A 95 37.65 20.45 -17.96
N LEU A 96 38.58 19.89 -18.72
CA LEU A 96 39.08 20.52 -19.94
C LEU A 96 38.19 20.16 -21.13
N SER A 97 37.61 21.19 -21.74
CA SER A 97 36.79 21.07 -22.92
C SER A 97 37.46 21.77 -24.09
N SER A 98 37.27 21.32 -25.30
CA SER A 98 37.83 21.95 -26.50
C SER A 98 36.78 22.11 -27.61
N ALA A 99 36.95 23.17 -28.43
CA ALA A 99 36.20 23.37 -29.64
C ALA A 99 37.12 23.79 -30.77
N LYS A 100 36.88 23.24 -31.96
CA LYS A 100 37.65 23.59 -33.17
C LYS A 100 37.22 24.94 -33.69
N ILE A 101 38.18 25.82 -33.96
CA ILE A 101 37.98 27.12 -34.60
C ILE A 101 38.76 27.17 -35.92
N LYS A 102 38.54 28.24 -36.71
CA LYS A 102 39.29 28.46 -37.97
C LYS A 102 40.75 28.78 -37.63
N GLY A 103 41.62 27.79 -37.86
CA GLY A 103 43.07 27.95 -37.64
C GLY A 103 43.59 27.33 -36.32
N GLY A 104 42.77 26.66 -35.52
CA GLY A 104 43.21 26.02 -34.27
C GLY A 104 42.08 25.51 -33.39
N TYR A 105 42.29 25.58 -32.07
CA TYR A 105 41.36 25.13 -31.05
C TYR A 105 41.21 26.19 -29.95
N VAL A 106 39.99 26.30 -29.42
CA VAL A 106 39.72 26.96 -28.14
C VAL A 106 39.57 25.87 -27.09
N LEU A 107 40.31 25.99 -25.99
CA LEU A 107 40.21 25.13 -24.82
C LEU A 107 39.75 25.97 -23.63
N TRP A 108 38.91 25.44 -22.81
CA TRP A 108 38.48 26.07 -21.54
C TRP A 108 38.36 25.06 -20.42
N LEU A 109 38.55 25.53 -19.20
CA LEU A 109 38.46 24.75 -17.98
C LEU A 109 37.19 25.12 -17.25
N ASP A 110 36.36 24.11 -17.00
CA ASP A 110 35.21 24.19 -16.09
C ASP A 110 35.61 23.64 -14.74
N ASP A 111 35.44 24.39 -13.66
CA ASP A 111 35.64 23.91 -12.31
C ASP A 111 34.37 23.16 -11.85
N LEU A 112 34.51 21.87 -11.64
CA LEU A 112 33.42 20.97 -11.22
C LEU A 112 33.60 20.47 -9.78
N SER A 113 34.58 21.01 -9.04
CA SER A 113 34.92 20.52 -7.69
C SER A 113 33.73 20.57 -6.73
N GLU A 114 33.01 21.69 -6.72
CA GLU A 114 31.81 21.86 -5.89
C GLU A 114 30.69 20.90 -6.32
N LEU A 115 30.52 20.69 -7.62
CA LEU A 115 29.51 19.80 -8.16
C LEU A 115 29.80 18.33 -7.83
N ILE A 116 31.07 17.93 -7.83
CA ILE A 116 31.51 16.60 -7.41
C ILE A 116 31.24 16.41 -5.92
N GLU A 117 31.64 17.39 -5.08
CA GLU A 117 31.39 17.33 -3.62
C GLU A 117 29.88 17.23 -3.29
N ILE A 118 29.04 18.01 -3.98
CA ILE A 118 27.60 17.95 -3.80
C ILE A 118 27.06 16.58 -4.23
N ASN A 119 27.56 16.05 -5.35
CA ASN A 119 27.13 14.74 -5.83
C ASN A 119 27.51 13.60 -4.86
N ASP A 120 28.71 13.68 -4.27
CA ASP A 120 29.16 12.70 -3.27
C ASP A 120 28.31 12.77 -1.99
N LYS A 121 28.02 13.99 -1.50
CA LYS A 121 27.09 14.19 -0.37
C LYS A 121 25.69 13.71 -0.66
N LEU A 122 25.22 13.88 -1.90
CA LEU A 122 23.90 13.39 -2.33
C LEU A 122 23.87 11.86 -2.37
N ALA A 123 24.97 11.22 -2.80
CA ALA A 123 25.10 9.78 -2.80
C ALA A 123 25.07 9.21 -1.37
N GLU A 124 25.83 9.80 -0.45
CA GLU A 124 25.85 9.44 0.96
C GLU A 124 24.46 9.60 1.61
N ALA A 125 23.82 10.76 1.44
CA ALA A 125 22.49 11.00 1.98
C ALA A 125 21.42 10.05 1.40
N LYS A 126 21.58 9.62 0.15
CA LYS A 126 20.69 8.64 -0.47
C LYS A 126 20.87 7.24 0.14
N ASP A 127 22.09 6.83 0.43
CA ASP A 127 22.38 5.55 1.06
C ASP A 127 21.86 5.54 2.50
N ASP A 128 22.09 6.59 3.29
CA ASP A 128 21.55 6.77 4.65
C ASP A 128 20.00 6.69 4.63
N LEU A 129 19.36 7.39 3.69
CA LEU A 129 17.89 7.37 3.56
C LEU A 129 17.36 5.98 3.23
N LYS A 130 18.11 5.21 2.46
CA LYS A 130 17.74 3.83 2.11
C LYS A 130 17.83 2.92 3.32
N ASP A 131 18.89 3.04 4.12
CA ASP A 131 19.06 2.26 5.34
C ASP A 131 17.96 2.58 6.36
N ASP A 132 17.63 3.87 6.55
CA ASP A 132 16.50 4.30 7.39
C ASP A 132 15.16 3.76 6.91
N TYR A 133 14.93 3.75 5.59
CA TYR A 133 13.71 3.20 5.00
C TYR A 133 13.58 1.69 5.25
N ASP A 134 14.65 0.93 5.06
CA ASP A 134 14.68 -0.52 5.28
C ASP A 134 14.39 -0.82 6.77
N LEU A 135 14.94 -0.04 7.68
CA LEU A 135 14.70 -0.15 9.13
C LEU A 135 13.24 0.15 9.51
N ILE A 136 12.64 1.18 8.91
CA ILE A 136 11.22 1.50 9.11
C ILE A 136 10.32 0.37 8.58
N CYS A 137 10.66 -0.23 7.45
CA CYS A 137 9.93 -1.36 6.89
C CYS A 137 9.98 -2.58 7.83
N GLU A 138 11.16 -2.91 8.38
CA GLU A 138 11.32 -3.99 9.35
C GLU A 138 10.50 -3.73 10.64
N GLU A 139 10.56 -2.51 11.18
CA GLU A 139 9.77 -2.14 12.36
C GLU A 139 8.26 -2.23 12.10
N TYR A 140 7.80 -1.80 10.93
CA TYR A 140 6.41 -1.91 10.53
C TYR A 140 5.94 -3.37 10.44
N ASP A 141 6.76 -4.24 9.85
CA ASP A 141 6.48 -5.67 9.75
C ASP A 141 6.44 -6.35 11.12
N LEU A 142 7.34 -5.97 12.02
CA LEU A 142 7.33 -6.47 13.40
C LEU A 142 6.05 -6.05 14.14
N ARG A 143 5.68 -4.78 14.08
CA ARG A 143 4.44 -4.28 14.70
C ARG A 143 3.19 -4.96 14.16
N ASN A 144 3.14 -5.21 12.86
CA ASN A 144 2.03 -5.94 12.24
C ASN A 144 1.94 -7.38 12.76
N ARG A 145 3.07 -8.08 12.87
CA ARG A 145 3.10 -9.44 13.43
C ARG A 145 2.65 -9.45 14.89
N GLU A 146 3.13 -8.52 15.70
CA GLU A 146 2.72 -8.38 17.09
C GLU A 146 1.21 -8.10 17.21
N ALA A 147 0.67 -7.18 16.41
CA ALA A 147 -0.76 -6.89 16.38
C ALA A 147 -1.61 -8.12 16.01
N HIS A 148 -1.16 -8.90 15.02
CA HIS A 148 -1.83 -10.15 14.64
C HIS A 148 -1.78 -11.22 15.77
N ILE A 149 -0.65 -11.32 16.48
CA ILE A 149 -0.53 -12.25 17.62
C ILE A 149 -1.48 -11.83 18.73
N LEU A 150 -1.48 -10.56 19.12
CA LEU A 150 -2.37 -10.02 20.17
C LEU A 150 -3.86 -10.21 19.82
N GLU A 151 -4.25 -9.96 18.57
CA GLU A 151 -5.63 -10.14 18.12
C GLU A 151 -6.03 -11.63 18.14
N ARG A 152 -5.14 -12.52 17.70
CA ARG A 152 -5.35 -13.97 17.78
C ARG A 152 -5.51 -14.42 19.24
N ASP A 153 -4.63 -13.98 20.12
CA ASP A 153 -4.65 -14.37 21.52
C ASP A 153 -5.93 -13.85 22.20
N ARG A 154 -6.39 -12.63 21.87
CA ARG A 154 -7.68 -12.09 22.32
C ARG A 154 -8.87 -12.99 21.92
N ILE A 155 -8.86 -13.49 20.69
CA ILE A 155 -9.93 -14.39 20.20
C ILE A 155 -9.87 -15.73 20.95
N TYR A 156 -8.69 -16.30 21.16
CA TYR A 156 -8.54 -17.55 21.92
C TYR A 156 -8.97 -17.39 23.37
N ASP A 157 -8.62 -16.29 24.04
CA ASP A 157 -9.05 -15.99 25.39
C ASP A 157 -10.58 -15.85 25.50
N ARG A 158 -11.20 -15.24 24.49
CA ARG A 158 -12.65 -15.14 24.40
C ARG A 158 -13.29 -16.51 24.26
N ILE A 159 -12.83 -17.32 23.30
CA ILE A 159 -13.30 -18.69 23.10
C ILE A 159 -13.16 -19.48 24.39
N SER A 160 -12.00 -19.48 25.02
CA SER A 160 -11.75 -20.23 26.26
C SER A 160 -12.69 -19.84 27.39
N ARG A 161 -12.94 -18.55 27.56
CA ARG A 161 -13.89 -18.06 28.61
C ARG A 161 -15.33 -18.44 28.31
N GLU A 162 -15.77 -18.27 27.04
CA GLU A 162 -17.16 -18.52 26.67
C GLU A 162 -17.50 -20.00 26.59
N THR A 163 -16.51 -20.90 26.41
CA THR A 163 -16.74 -22.35 26.31
C THR A 163 -16.20 -23.15 27.48
N SER A 164 -15.70 -22.50 28.53
CA SER A 164 -15.11 -23.17 29.70
C SER A 164 -16.11 -24.10 30.43
N GLY A 165 -17.38 -23.71 30.49
CA GLY A 165 -18.43 -24.54 31.12
C GLY A 165 -18.62 -25.86 30.38
N GLN A 166 -18.79 -25.83 29.07
CA GLN A 166 -18.99 -27.01 28.23
C GLN A 166 -17.75 -27.92 28.20
N ILE A 167 -16.54 -27.32 28.23
CA ILE A 167 -15.31 -28.08 28.37
C ILE A 167 -15.26 -28.84 29.72
N ALA A 168 -15.70 -28.20 30.80
CA ALA A 168 -15.79 -28.87 32.11
C ALA A 168 -16.81 -30.04 32.09
N VAL A 169 -17.96 -29.86 31.42
CA VAL A 169 -18.93 -30.94 31.23
C VAL A 169 -18.34 -32.08 30.40
N LEU A 170 -17.63 -31.78 29.29
CA LEU A 170 -16.95 -32.79 28.48
C LEU A 170 -15.93 -33.58 29.30
N ASN A 171 -15.13 -32.91 30.12
CA ASN A 171 -14.16 -33.60 31.00
C ASN A 171 -14.87 -34.53 31.99
N SER A 172 -15.94 -34.08 32.61
CA SER A 172 -16.72 -34.93 33.56
C SER A 172 -17.34 -36.15 32.85
N LEU A 173 -17.82 -35.98 31.60
CA LEU A 173 -18.36 -37.09 30.82
C LEU A 173 -17.24 -38.06 30.39
N THR A 174 -16.04 -37.56 30.13
CA THR A 174 -14.89 -38.40 29.84
C THR A 174 -14.48 -39.24 31.04
N ASP A 175 -14.40 -38.62 32.22
CA ASP A 175 -14.13 -39.34 33.48
C ASP A 175 -15.20 -40.43 33.76
N SER A 176 -16.50 -40.11 33.54
CA SER A 176 -17.58 -41.05 33.68
C SER A 176 -17.49 -42.20 32.65
N PHE A 177 -17.16 -41.91 31.43
CA PHE A 177 -16.97 -42.89 30.37
C PHE A 177 -15.83 -43.89 30.68
N GLU A 178 -14.71 -43.39 31.24
CA GLU A 178 -13.58 -44.22 31.63
C GLU A 178 -13.93 -45.15 32.82
N MET A 179 -14.82 -44.71 33.75
CA MET A 179 -15.22 -45.44 34.91
C MET A 179 -16.38 -46.44 34.67
N SER A 180 -17.14 -46.26 33.60
CA SER A 180 -18.28 -47.14 33.32
C SER A 180 -17.80 -48.42 32.62
N GLU A 181 -18.28 -49.58 33.14
CA GLU A 181 -18.06 -50.92 32.56
C GLU A 181 -19.25 -51.37 31.68
N ASP A 182 -20.39 -50.67 31.75
CA ASP A 182 -21.59 -50.96 30.98
C ASP A 182 -21.49 -50.39 29.55
N GLU A 183 -21.62 -51.26 28.56
CA GLU A 183 -21.49 -50.90 27.15
C GLU A 183 -22.61 -49.96 26.68
N ASP A 184 -23.83 -50.13 27.17
CA ASP A 184 -24.97 -49.26 26.83
C ASP A 184 -24.83 -47.88 27.45
N GLU A 185 -24.33 -47.79 28.69
CA GLU A 185 -24.03 -46.53 29.35
C GLU A 185 -22.87 -45.80 28.65
N ARG A 186 -21.81 -46.50 28.31
CA ARG A 186 -20.69 -45.93 27.54
C ARG A 186 -21.14 -45.37 26.20
N ARG A 187 -22.04 -46.08 25.50
CA ARG A 187 -22.59 -45.60 24.22
C ARG A 187 -23.38 -44.30 24.42
N LYS A 188 -24.17 -44.17 25.45
CA LYS A 188 -24.90 -42.94 25.80
C LYS A 188 -23.96 -41.79 26.15
N LEU A 189 -22.96 -42.04 27.00
CA LEU A 189 -21.95 -41.04 27.36
C LEU A 189 -21.21 -40.54 26.13
N LEU A 190 -20.77 -41.45 25.24
CA LEU A 190 -20.11 -41.10 24.00
C LEU A 190 -21.01 -40.23 23.10
N GLY A 191 -22.30 -40.57 22.97
CA GLY A 191 -23.26 -39.78 22.20
C GLY A 191 -23.40 -38.36 22.75
N LYS A 192 -23.49 -38.19 24.07
CA LYS A 192 -23.49 -36.86 24.72
C LYS A 192 -22.22 -36.05 24.42
N MET A 193 -21.05 -36.71 24.52
CA MET A 193 -19.78 -36.06 24.21
C MET A 193 -19.72 -35.60 22.75
N VAL A 194 -20.27 -36.37 21.81
CA VAL A 194 -20.34 -36.00 20.39
C VAL A 194 -21.23 -34.77 20.17
N VAL A 195 -22.43 -34.75 20.81
CA VAL A 195 -23.36 -33.61 20.70
C VAL A 195 -22.74 -32.32 21.26
N ILE A 196 -22.15 -32.39 22.48
CA ILE A 196 -21.51 -31.23 23.11
C ILE A 196 -20.27 -30.80 22.31
N GLY A 197 -19.49 -31.74 21.78
CA GLY A 197 -18.34 -31.45 20.92
C GLY A 197 -18.74 -30.75 19.62
N ALA A 198 -19.83 -31.16 18.98
CA ALA A 198 -20.39 -30.50 17.79
C ALA A 198 -20.87 -29.09 18.13
N TYR A 199 -21.53 -28.88 19.25
CA TYR A 199 -21.90 -27.56 19.75
C TYR A 199 -20.66 -26.67 19.91
N LEU A 200 -19.66 -27.11 20.66
CA LEU A 200 -18.43 -26.35 20.90
C LEU A 200 -17.74 -25.94 19.58
N LYS A 201 -17.63 -26.87 18.66
CA LYS A 201 -17.04 -26.59 17.31
C LYS A 201 -17.83 -25.49 16.60
N ARG A 202 -19.14 -25.55 16.58
CA ARG A 202 -20.00 -24.57 15.91
C ARG A 202 -20.02 -23.23 16.63
N ARG A 203 -20.08 -23.25 17.95
CA ARG A 203 -19.97 -22.05 18.77
C ARG A 203 -18.68 -21.28 18.50
N ASN A 204 -17.56 -21.98 18.47
CA ASN A 204 -16.27 -21.40 18.15
C ASN A 204 -16.23 -20.81 16.73
N ASN A 205 -16.82 -21.48 15.75
CA ASN A 205 -16.92 -20.94 14.39
C ASN A 205 -17.78 -19.66 14.35
N LEU A 206 -18.89 -19.61 15.08
CA LEU A 206 -19.73 -18.41 15.18
C LEU A 206 -18.97 -17.26 15.86
N ILE A 207 -18.15 -17.51 16.89
CA ILE A 207 -17.26 -16.52 17.51
C ILE A 207 -16.28 -15.98 16.45
N PHE A 208 -15.59 -16.83 15.68
CA PHE A 208 -14.68 -16.38 14.62
C PHE A 208 -15.37 -15.55 13.54
N ILE A 209 -16.59 -15.93 13.15
CA ILE A 209 -17.37 -15.15 12.18
C ILE A 209 -17.75 -13.80 12.77
N SER A 210 -18.13 -13.76 14.05
CA SER A 210 -18.55 -12.53 14.75
C SER A 210 -17.41 -11.50 14.90
N GLU A 211 -16.15 -11.95 14.97
CA GLU A 211 -14.99 -11.05 14.99
C GLU A 211 -14.74 -10.38 13.63
N ARG A 212 -15.14 -11.03 12.54
CA ARG A 212 -14.98 -10.50 11.18
C ARG A 212 -16.19 -9.72 10.69
N SER A 213 -17.38 -10.05 11.19
CA SER A 213 -18.64 -9.44 10.77
C SER A 213 -19.62 -9.39 11.95
N SER A 214 -20.17 -8.20 12.18
CA SER A 214 -21.24 -8.03 13.16
C SER A 214 -22.57 -8.69 12.77
N MET A 215 -22.68 -9.17 11.52
CA MET A 215 -23.88 -9.77 10.97
C MET A 215 -23.57 -11.17 10.43
N ILE A 216 -24.45 -12.13 10.74
CA ILE A 216 -24.36 -13.53 10.30
C ILE A 216 -25.44 -13.81 9.26
N SER A 217 -25.09 -14.54 8.20
CA SER A 217 -26.02 -14.91 7.15
C SER A 217 -26.90 -16.08 7.54
N GLU A 218 -28.06 -16.22 6.86
CA GLU A 218 -28.94 -17.38 7.01
C GLU A 218 -28.20 -18.71 6.81
N LYS A 219 -27.31 -18.74 5.79
CA LYS A 219 -26.54 -19.95 5.46
C LYS A 219 -25.65 -20.41 6.62
N GLU A 220 -24.94 -19.49 7.26
CA GLU A 220 -24.06 -19.81 8.39
C GLU A 220 -24.85 -20.32 9.60
N LEU A 221 -25.98 -19.68 9.87
CA LEU A 221 -26.90 -20.14 10.92
C LEU A 221 -27.48 -21.51 10.62
N TYR A 222 -27.92 -21.73 9.36
CA TYR A 222 -28.45 -23.03 8.93
C TYR A 222 -27.41 -24.14 9.09
N LEU A 223 -26.16 -23.90 8.65
CA LEU A 223 -25.08 -24.89 8.79
C LEU A 223 -24.73 -25.18 10.26
N ALA A 224 -24.84 -24.19 11.14
CA ALA A 224 -24.59 -24.38 12.55
C ALA A 224 -25.66 -25.31 13.20
N PHE A 225 -26.93 -25.09 12.89
CA PHE A 225 -28.01 -25.94 13.39
C PHE A 225 -28.04 -27.31 12.70
N LEU A 226 -27.77 -27.38 11.41
CA LEU A 226 -27.76 -28.65 10.68
C LEU A 226 -26.76 -29.64 11.27
N GLU A 227 -25.53 -29.22 11.56
CA GLU A 227 -24.54 -30.12 12.16
C GLU A 227 -24.97 -30.61 13.58
N LEU A 228 -25.66 -29.75 14.35
CA LEU A 228 -26.20 -30.16 15.63
C LEU A 228 -27.36 -31.17 15.47
N THR A 229 -28.29 -30.91 14.55
CA THR A 229 -29.41 -31.84 14.29
C THR A 229 -28.93 -33.19 13.78
N ASP A 230 -27.92 -33.18 12.85
CA ASP A 230 -27.31 -34.42 12.36
C ASP A 230 -26.71 -35.28 13.52
N ASN A 231 -26.04 -34.62 14.49
CA ASN A 231 -25.47 -35.32 15.62
C ASN A 231 -26.54 -35.78 16.62
N LEU A 232 -27.65 -35.04 16.79
CA LEU A 232 -28.79 -35.47 17.57
C LEU A 232 -29.50 -36.67 16.95
N GLU A 233 -29.64 -36.71 15.63
CA GLU A 233 -30.17 -37.87 14.90
C GLU A 233 -29.31 -39.12 15.11
N LEU A 234 -27.98 -38.98 15.11
CA LEU A 234 -27.06 -40.07 15.45
C LEU A 234 -27.21 -40.54 16.92
N TYR A 235 -27.62 -39.63 17.80
CA TYR A 235 -27.96 -39.96 19.19
C TYR A 235 -29.31 -40.67 19.33
N GLY A 236 -30.15 -40.62 18.29
CA GLY A 236 -31.50 -41.26 18.25
C GLY A 236 -32.68 -40.29 18.42
N VAL A 237 -32.41 -38.98 18.34
CA VAL A 237 -33.46 -37.95 18.41
C VAL A 237 -33.98 -37.63 17.02
N THR A 238 -35.28 -37.59 16.80
CA THR A 238 -35.87 -37.18 15.53
C THR A 238 -35.81 -35.66 15.39
N CYS A 239 -35.14 -35.14 14.33
CA CYS A 239 -34.92 -33.72 14.17
C CYS A 239 -35.63 -33.10 12.96
N GLY A 240 -36.17 -31.89 13.15
CA GLY A 240 -36.66 -31.02 12.07
C GLY A 240 -36.00 -29.65 12.12
N LEU A 241 -35.59 -29.13 10.96
CA LEU A 241 -34.95 -27.83 10.86
C LEU A 241 -35.57 -26.98 9.78
N ASN A 242 -36.05 -25.78 10.13
CA ASN A 242 -36.61 -24.81 9.20
C ASN A 242 -36.12 -23.39 9.52
N ILE A 243 -35.18 -22.86 8.77
CA ILE A 243 -34.65 -21.52 8.92
C ILE A 243 -35.03 -20.67 7.71
N ARG A 244 -35.69 -19.54 7.96
CA ARG A 244 -36.11 -18.57 6.93
C ARG A 244 -35.79 -17.16 7.39
N LEU A 245 -34.71 -16.62 6.90
CA LEU A 245 -34.24 -15.27 7.20
C LEU A 245 -34.15 -14.49 5.88
N ASN A 246 -34.86 -13.40 5.78
CA ASN A 246 -34.82 -12.54 4.57
C ASN A 246 -33.60 -11.58 4.58
N LYS A 247 -32.86 -11.51 5.68
CA LYS A 247 -31.74 -10.60 5.89
C LYS A 247 -30.74 -11.22 6.89
N PRO A 248 -29.44 -10.82 6.83
CA PRO A 248 -28.48 -11.20 7.86
C PRO A 248 -28.92 -10.69 9.24
N VAL A 249 -28.54 -11.43 10.28
CA VAL A 249 -28.93 -11.19 11.68
C VAL A 249 -27.70 -10.80 12.50
N PRO A 250 -27.83 -9.92 13.52
CA PRO A 250 -26.72 -9.59 14.40
C PRO A 250 -26.09 -10.84 15.04
N ALA A 251 -24.76 -10.92 15.00
CA ALA A 251 -24.02 -12.07 15.54
C ALA A 251 -24.35 -12.38 17.00
N VAL A 252 -24.58 -11.34 17.83
CA VAL A 252 -24.99 -11.48 19.22
C VAL A 252 -26.31 -12.25 19.34
N THR A 253 -27.30 -11.93 18.49
CA THR A 253 -28.60 -12.62 18.49
C THR A 253 -28.45 -14.08 18.06
N VAL A 254 -27.60 -14.33 17.03
CA VAL A 254 -27.31 -15.70 16.58
C VAL A 254 -26.69 -16.54 17.71
N MET A 255 -25.72 -15.97 18.42
CA MET A 255 -25.08 -16.67 19.56
C MET A 255 -26.08 -16.95 20.68
N GLU A 256 -26.92 -15.98 21.06
CA GLU A 256 -27.93 -16.15 22.10
C GLU A 256 -28.93 -17.26 21.78
N ILE A 257 -29.41 -17.37 20.54
CA ILE A 257 -30.32 -18.46 20.17
C ILE A 257 -29.60 -19.80 20.14
N PHE A 258 -28.36 -19.82 19.71
CA PHE A 258 -27.56 -21.03 19.65
C PHE A 258 -27.27 -21.55 21.07
N ASP A 259 -26.93 -20.65 22.02
CA ASP A 259 -26.74 -20.97 23.43
C ASP A 259 -28.08 -21.38 24.10
N THR A 260 -29.20 -20.75 23.71
CA THR A 260 -30.54 -21.13 24.21
C THR A 260 -30.90 -22.54 23.77
N PHE A 261 -30.64 -22.89 22.52
CA PHE A 261 -30.86 -24.23 22.00
C PHE A 261 -29.97 -25.27 22.70
N GLU A 262 -28.68 -24.96 22.85
CA GLU A 262 -27.74 -25.84 23.55
C GLU A 262 -28.17 -26.12 25.01
N LYS A 263 -28.57 -25.07 25.75
CA LYS A 263 -29.06 -25.22 27.10
C LYS A 263 -30.31 -26.15 27.18
N MET A 264 -31.19 -26.05 26.20
CA MET A 264 -32.33 -26.96 26.10
C MET A 264 -31.87 -28.42 25.89
N ILE A 265 -30.94 -28.63 24.96
CA ILE A 265 -30.39 -29.95 24.69
C ILE A 265 -29.67 -30.51 25.93
N GLU A 266 -28.83 -29.71 26.59
CA GLU A 266 -28.13 -30.13 27.82
C GLU A 266 -29.10 -30.62 28.92
N LEU A 267 -30.23 -29.92 29.09
CA LEU A 267 -31.23 -30.27 30.07
C LEU A 267 -32.05 -31.49 29.70
N SER A 268 -32.34 -31.70 28.41
CA SER A 268 -33.34 -32.68 27.96
C SER A 268 -32.77 -33.90 27.23
N LEU A 269 -31.49 -33.93 26.88
CA LEU A 269 -30.88 -34.91 25.98
C LEU A 269 -31.15 -36.38 26.40
N ASP A 270 -31.21 -36.67 27.72
CA ASP A 270 -31.46 -38.01 28.22
C ASP A 270 -32.88 -38.53 27.94
N ASN A 271 -33.86 -37.61 27.83
CA ASN A 271 -35.27 -37.91 27.68
C ASN A 271 -35.89 -37.25 26.45
N LEU A 272 -35.04 -36.80 25.48
CA LEU A 272 -35.46 -36.15 24.27
C LEU A 272 -35.68 -37.17 23.15
N SER A 273 -36.92 -37.26 22.65
CA SER A 273 -37.28 -38.17 21.55
C SER A 273 -37.36 -37.44 20.19
N ALA A 274 -37.86 -36.21 20.20
CA ALA A 274 -38.01 -35.43 18.99
C ALA A 274 -37.79 -33.93 19.26
N VAL A 275 -37.21 -33.23 18.26
CA VAL A 275 -37.02 -31.77 18.30
C VAL A 275 -37.26 -31.17 16.93
N ASN A 276 -38.06 -30.11 16.85
CA ASN A 276 -38.28 -29.35 15.63
C ASN A 276 -37.94 -27.88 15.88
N ILE A 277 -37.02 -27.35 15.06
CA ILE A 277 -36.46 -26.01 15.19
C ILE A 277 -36.96 -25.16 14.02
N SER A 278 -37.56 -24.02 14.33
CA SER A 278 -37.98 -23.03 13.35
C SER A 278 -37.42 -21.65 13.70
N VAL A 279 -36.69 -21.05 12.79
CA VAL A 279 -36.13 -19.70 12.96
C VAL A 279 -36.65 -18.77 11.88
N THR A 280 -37.23 -17.65 12.31
CA THR A 280 -37.84 -16.67 11.39
C THR A 280 -37.47 -15.23 11.78
N LEU A 281 -37.48 -14.34 10.79
CA LEU A 281 -37.33 -12.91 11.00
C LEU A 281 -38.51 -12.20 10.32
N ASN A 282 -39.50 -11.78 11.12
CA ASN A 282 -40.70 -11.08 10.64
C ASN A 282 -40.81 -9.72 11.31
N ASP A 283 -41.05 -8.67 10.53
CA ASP A 283 -41.27 -7.29 11.01
C ASP A 283 -40.16 -6.76 11.93
N GLY A 284 -38.93 -7.23 11.75
CA GLY A 284 -37.79 -6.85 12.60
C GLY A 284 -37.74 -7.59 13.93
N ILE A 285 -38.62 -8.58 14.16
CA ILE A 285 -38.61 -9.47 15.32
C ILE A 285 -37.98 -10.79 14.90
N PHE A 286 -36.90 -11.14 15.54
CA PHE A 286 -36.25 -12.44 15.40
C PHE A 286 -36.91 -13.41 16.35
N THR A 287 -37.35 -14.56 15.83
CA THR A 287 -38.05 -15.59 16.60
C THR A 287 -37.45 -16.95 16.30
N MET A 288 -36.96 -17.64 17.33
CA MET A 288 -36.68 -19.06 17.27
C MET A 288 -37.78 -19.78 18.06
N LYS A 289 -38.44 -20.72 17.41
CA LYS A 289 -39.41 -21.64 18.04
C LYS A 289 -38.82 -23.04 18.00
N VAL A 290 -38.68 -23.67 19.16
CA VAL A 290 -38.30 -25.06 19.27
C VAL A 290 -39.49 -25.82 19.89
N THR A 291 -39.89 -26.89 19.23
CA THR A 291 -40.86 -27.84 19.75
C THR A 291 -40.11 -29.12 20.13
N ALA A 292 -40.19 -29.57 21.35
CA ALA A 292 -39.42 -30.69 21.87
C ALA A 292 -40.30 -31.68 22.62
N GLU A 293 -40.23 -32.93 22.24
CA GLU A 293 -40.86 -34.03 22.98
C GLU A 293 -39.87 -34.57 24.01
N SER A 294 -40.06 -34.22 25.27
CA SER A 294 -39.16 -34.57 26.35
C SER A 294 -39.90 -34.78 27.69
N GLY A 295 -39.50 -35.81 28.42
CA GLY A 295 -39.96 -36.03 29.80
C GLY A 295 -39.35 -35.11 30.84
N THR A 296 -38.45 -34.19 30.45
CA THR A 296 -37.75 -33.25 31.35
C THR A 296 -38.54 -31.96 31.47
N ASP A 297 -38.63 -31.40 32.68
CA ASP A 297 -39.25 -30.07 32.90
C ASP A 297 -38.33 -28.95 32.35
N LEU A 298 -38.77 -28.35 31.26
CA LEU A 298 -38.04 -27.24 30.59
C LEU A 298 -38.55 -25.85 31.02
N ALA A 299 -39.49 -25.76 31.97
CA ALA A 299 -39.95 -24.47 32.50
C ALA A 299 -38.84 -23.66 33.17
N VAL A 300 -37.76 -24.30 33.60
CA VAL A 300 -36.51 -23.65 34.09
C VAL A 300 -35.86 -22.71 33.05
N MET A 301 -36.17 -22.87 31.78
CA MET A 301 -35.63 -22.02 30.71
C MET A 301 -36.33 -20.66 30.60
N ASN A 302 -37.45 -20.45 31.26
CA ASN A 302 -38.16 -19.18 31.21
C ASN A 302 -37.28 -18.02 31.67
N GLY A 303 -37.25 -16.95 30.86
CA GLY A 303 -36.43 -15.76 31.09
C GLY A 303 -36.92 -14.58 30.26
N ASP A 304 -36.13 -13.50 30.23
CA ASP A 304 -36.53 -12.24 29.59
C ASP A 304 -36.84 -12.37 28.07
N PHE A 305 -36.17 -13.28 27.40
CA PHE A 305 -36.34 -13.50 25.94
C PHE A 305 -36.83 -14.89 25.58
N VAL A 306 -36.93 -15.79 26.57
CA VAL A 306 -37.31 -17.22 26.40
C VAL A 306 -38.57 -17.51 27.15
N THR A 307 -39.53 -18.10 26.47
CA THR A 307 -40.75 -18.65 27.10
C THR A 307 -40.82 -20.13 26.77
N ALA A 308 -40.89 -20.95 27.80
CA ALA A 308 -41.09 -22.41 27.70
C ALA A 308 -42.43 -22.79 28.29
N VAL A 309 -43.27 -23.45 27.49
CA VAL A 309 -44.60 -23.90 27.87
C VAL A 309 -44.78 -25.36 27.45
N CYS A 310 -45.30 -26.19 28.34
CA CYS A 310 -45.68 -27.55 28.00
C CYS A 310 -47.18 -27.59 27.63
N ASP A 311 -47.53 -28.28 26.57
CA ASP A 311 -48.92 -28.48 26.20
C ASP A 311 -49.53 -29.72 26.88
N ASP A 312 -50.81 -29.95 26.64
CA ASP A 312 -51.56 -31.06 27.28
C ASP A 312 -51.07 -32.45 26.79
N ASP A 313 -50.36 -32.51 25.66
CA ASP A 313 -49.81 -33.74 25.09
C ASP A 313 -48.39 -34.05 25.58
N GLY A 314 -47.79 -33.16 26.41
CA GLY A 314 -46.45 -33.30 26.94
C GLY A 314 -45.35 -32.77 26.01
N GLU A 315 -45.71 -32.02 24.98
CA GLU A 315 -44.79 -31.38 24.06
C GLU A 315 -44.37 -29.99 24.57
N TRP A 316 -43.11 -29.73 24.67
CA TRP A 316 -42.57 -28.44 25.09
C TRP A 316 -42.44 -27.49 23.90
N GLN A 317 -42.99 -26.28 24.02
CA GLN A 317 -42.77 -25.17 23.11
C GLN A 317 -41.87 -24.14 23.75
N ILE A 318 -40.65 -24.02 23.26
CA ILE A 318 -39.67 -23.03 23.71
C ILE A 318 -39.58 -21.94 22.61
N VAL A 319 -39.87 -20.69 22.98
CA VAL A 319 -39.89 -19.57 22.07
C VAL A 319 -38.90 -18.51 22.57
N TYR A 320 -37.88 -18.28 21.79
CA TYR A 320 -36.99 -17.13 21.96
C TYR A 320 -37.47 -16.00 21.05
N ARG A 321 -37.60 -14.78 21.59
CA ARG A 321 -38.00 -13.59 20.82
C ARG A 321 -37.13 -12.41 21.17
N ARG A 322 -36.61 -11.73 20.15
CA ARG A 322 -35.84 -10.48 20.28
C ARG A 322 -36.05 -9.56 19.12
N GLU A 323 -36.17 -8.24 19.38
CA GLU A 323 -36.13 -7.23 18.32
C GLU A 323 -34.72 -7.19 17.71
N ALA A 324 -34.65 -7.33 16.39
CA ALA A 324 -33.41 -7.10 15.68
C ALA A 324 -33.08 -5.58 15.74
N LYS A 325 -32.37 -5.15 16.79
CA LYS A 325 -31.91 -3.77 16.91
C LYS A 325 -31.10 -3.44 15.67
N ARG A 326 -31.53 -2.41 14.92
CA ARG A 326 -30.70 -1.82 13.85
C ARG A 326 -29.35 -1.43 14.48
N CYS A 327 -28.27 -2.11 14.12
CA CYS A 327 -26.95 -1.56 14.33
C CYS A 327 -26.95 -0.19 13.66
N LYS A 328 -26.79 0.87 14.47
CA LYS A 328 -26.46 2.19 13.90
C LYS A 328 -25.13 2.03 13.19
N ALA A 329 -25.16 2.28 11.85
CA ALA A 329 -24.00 2.30 10.98
C ALA A 329 -22.98 3.34 11.46
#